data_840518c9c39c22f2abbf3bc5ea299823
#
_entry.id   840518c9c39c22f2abbf3bc5ea299823
#
_cell.length_a   1.000
_cell.length_b   1.000
_cell.length_c   1.000
_cell.angle_alpha   90.00
_cell.angle_beta   90.00
_cell.angle_gamma   90.00
#
_symmetry.space_group_name_H-M   'P 1'
#
loop_
_entity.id
_entity.type
_entity.pdbx_description
1 polymer ?
#
loop_
_entity_poly.entity_id
_entity_poly.type
_entity_poly.pdbx_seq_one_letter_code
_entity_poly.pdbx_strand_id
1 'polypeptide(L)'
;GKRWGVQQDGSVRKVHSDGLALDKSGDYLYYQALTGRTLYRVATKDLRNEKLKSKELNTKVEQVAKTCVADGIEFGADGLLYITSIEDSAIKRMNVNAKQKTLETVIKDAQLVWPDSLSMRGDGFIYVTCSQINLGAKPATPYKIFRFKPKP
;
A
#
# COMPACT_ATOMS: atom_id res chain seq x y z
N GLY A 1 -15.95 -14.58 2.41
CA GLY A 1 -14.80 -14.43 3.30
C GLY A 1 -15.08 -13.34 4.33
N LYS A 2 -14.62 -13.52 5.56
CA LYS A 2 -14.76 -12.48 6.60
C LYS A 2 -13.95 -11.26 6.15
N ARG A 3 -14.58 -10.09 6.05
CA ARG A 3 -13.87 -8.83 5.80
C ARG A 3 -12.92 -8.58 6.97
N TRP A 4 -11.65 -8.45 6.68
CA TRP A 4 -10.68 -8.07 7.70
C TRP A 4 -11.02 -6.67 8.25
N GLY A 5 -10.91 -6.52 9.57
CA GLY A 5 -11.22 -5.26 10.25
C GLY A 5 -12.64 -5.13 10.77
N VAL A 6 -13.53 -6.09 10.49
CA VAL A 6 -14.84 -6.15 11.17
C VAL A 6 -14.71 -6.95 12.46
N GLN A 7 -14.95 -6.29 13.60
CA GLN A 7 -14.92 -6.91 14.91
C GLN A 7 -16.18 -7.78 15.13
N GLN A 8 -16.21 -8.57 16.22
CA GLN A 8 -17.35 -9.43 16.53
C GLN A 8 -18.65 -8.66 16.79
N ASP A 9 -18.55 -7.40 17.22
CA ASP A 9 -19.67 -6.48 17.45
C ASP A 9 -20.13 -5.76 16.16
N GLY A 10 -19.55 -6.09 15.00
CA GLY A 10 -19.85 -5.47 13.72
C GLY A 10 -19.15 -4.12 13.49
N SER A 11 -18.41 -3.60 14.45
CA SER A 11 -17.64 -2.37 14.28
C SER A 11 -16.44 -2.58 13.34
N VAL A 12 -16.05 -1.53 12.63
CA VAL A 12 -14.87 -1.56 11.75
C VAL A 12 -13.66 -1.03 12.51
N ARG A 13 -12.64 -1.86 12.69
CA ARG A 13 -11.37 -1.42 13.24
C ARG A 13 -10.75 -0.38 12.31
N LYS A 14 -10.53 0.82 12.82
CA LYS A 14 -9.85 1.89 12.09
C LYS A 14 -8.37 1.83 12.43
N VAL A 15 -7.55 1.53 11.44
CA VAL A 15 -6.09 1.68 11.50
C VAL A 15 -5.72 2.77 10.51
N HIS A 16 -4.99 3.76 11.00
CA HIS A 16 -4.68 4.98 10.25
C HIS A 16 -3.55 4.77 9.23
N SER A 17 -2.84 5.86 8.88
CA SER A 17 -1.75 5.82 7.88
C SER A 17 -0.72 4.77 8.22
N ASP A 18 -0.37 3.96 7.22
CA ASP A 18 0.56 2.85 7.30
C ASP A 18 1.47 2.86 6.08
N GLY A 19 1.00 2.36 4.93
CA GLY A 19 1.77 2.35 3.70
C GLY A 19 2.19 3.76 3.25
N LEU A 20 3.50 3.98 3.06
CA LEU A 20 4.11 5.23 2.62
C LEU A 20 5.05 4.95 1.45
N ALA A 21 5.02 5.79 0.42
CA ALA A 21 5.97 5.73 -0.70
C ALA A 21 6.29 7.13 -1.24
N LEU A 22 7.55 7.37 -1.55
CA LEU A 22 7.97 8.55 -2.33
C LEU A 22 7.94 8.22 -3.80
N ASP A 23 7.48 9.15 -4.63
CA ASP A 23 7.64 9.02 -6.07
C ASP A 23 9.13 9.10 -6.46
N LYS A 24 9.45 8.73 -7.70
CA LYS A 24 10.84 8.65 -8.17
C LYS A 24 11.58 9.99 -8.12
N SER A 25 10.87 11.12 -8.26
CA SER A 25 11.45 12.46 -8.16
C SER A 25 11.65 12.90 -6.70
N GLY A 26 10.94 12.28 -5.75
CA GLY A 26 10.88 12.72 -4.37
C GLY A 26 10.00 13.95 -4.14
N ASP A 27 9.20 14.33 -5.13
CA ASP A 27 8.34 15.52 -5.05
C ASP A 27 7.05 15.28 -4.28
N TYR A 28 6.56 14.04 -4.28
CA TYR A 28 5.34 13.65 -3.58
C TYR A 28 5.52 12.46 -2.67
N LEU A 29 5.01 12.58 -1.46
CA LEU A 29 4.77 11.46 -0.54
C LEU A 29 3.35 10.94 -0.78
N TYR A 30 3.23 9.66 -1.13
CA TYR A 30 1.97 8.94 -1.22
C TYR A 30 1.73 8.15 0.05
N TYR A 31 0.48 8.07 0.48
CA TYR A 31 0.14 7.33 1.69
C TYR A 31 -1.31 6.86 1.69
N GLN A 32 -1.59 5.86 2.49
CA GLN A 32 -2.89 5.27 2.65
C GLN A 32 -3.08 4.76 4.09
N ALA A 33 -4.31 4.83 4.60
CA ALA A 33 -4.66 4.16 5.84
C ALA A 33 -4.80 2.66 5.58
N LEU A 34 -4.28 1.80 6.48
CA LEU A 34 -4.32 0.34 6.34
C LEU A 34 -5.73 -0.17 6.06
N THR A 35 -6.72 0.28 6.83
CA THR A 35 -8.13 -0.11 6.63
C THR A 35 -8.88 0.76 5.63
N GLY A 36 -8.18 1.75 5.03
CA GLY A 36 -8.73 2.65 4.02
C GLY A 36 -8.66 2.05 2.61
N ARG A 37 -9.40 2.69 1.70
CA ARG A 37 -9.39 2.35 0.27
C ARG A 37 -9.17 3.59 -0.58
N THR A 38 -8.41 4.53 -0.05
CA THR A 38 -8.13 5.79 -0.73
C THR A 38 -6.66 6.11 -0.58
N LEU A 39 -6.00 6.26 -1.72
CA LEU A 39 -4.63 6.73 -1.81
C LEU A 39 -4.64 8.26 -1.79
N TYR A 40 -3.81 8.82 -0.96
CA TYR A 40 -3.55 10.25 -0.86
C TYR A 40 -2.10 10.55 -1.23
N ARG A 41 -1.83 11.83 -1.55
CA ARG A 41 -0.48 12.35 -1.67
C ARG A 41 -0.39 13.76 -1.11
N VAL A 42 0.83 14.16 -0.78
CA VAL A 42 1.16 15.52 -0.39
C VAL A 42 2.54 15.88 -0.95
N ALA A 43 2.72 17.10 -1.40
CA ALA A 43 4.01 17.55 -1.92
C ALA A 43 5.04 17.59 -0.79
N THR A 44 6.22 17.02 -1.02
CA THR A 44 7.29 16.96 -0.01
C THR A 44 7.83 18.32 0.35
N LYS A 45 7.74 19.32 -0.56
CA LYS A 45 8.06 20.73 -0.26
C LYS A 45 7.15 21.30 0.83
N ASP A 46 5.87 20.93 0.84
CA ASP A 46 4.91 21.38 1.83
C ASP A 46 5.16 20.71 3.20
N LEU A 47 5.52 19.41 3.19
CA LEU A 47 5.92 18.69 4.40
C LEU A 47 7.18 19.26 5.06
N ARG A 48 8.12 19.76 4.26
CA ARG A 48 9.36 20.39 4.76
C ARG A 48 9.20 21.86 5.15
N ASN A 49 8.02 22.44 4.91
CA ASN A 49 7.77 23.85 5.25
C ASN A 49 7.33 23.99 6.71
N GLU A 50 8.27 24.22 7.60
CA GLU A 50 8.03 24.38 9.04
C GLU A 50 7.09 25.56 9.40
N LYS A 51 6.84 26.47 8.45
CA LYS A 51 5.91 27.60 8.65
C LYS A 51 4.44 27.19 8.48
N LEU A 52 4.17 26.07 7.80
CA LEU A 52 2.81 25.57 7.64
C LEU A 52 2.32 24.90 8.93
N LYS A 53 1.17 25.40 9.41
CA LYS A 53 0.47 24.75 10.52
C LYS A 53 -0.26 23.49 10.01
N SER A 54 -0.54 22.54 10.91
CA SER A 54 -1.23 21.28 10.56
C SER A 54 -2.53 21.48 9.79
N LYS A 55 -3.31 22.53 10.12
CA LYS A 55 -4.56 22.84 9.43
C LYS A 55 -4.31 23.26 7.97
N GLU A 56 -3.27 24.03 7.72
CA GLU A 56 -2.89 24.49 6.37
C GLU A 56 -2.29 23.32 5.57
N LEU A 57 -1.43 22.52 6.19
CA LEU A 57 -0.87 21.32 5.56
C LEU A 57 -1.98 20.35 5.14
N ASN A 58 -3.01 20.17 5.96
CA ASN A 58 -4.15 19.32 5.63
C ASN A 58 -4.88 19.75 4.34
N THR A 59 -4.89 21.05 4.01
CA THR A 59 -5.47 21.55 2.75
C THR A 59 -4.61 21.24 1.50
N LYS A 60 -3.36 20.83 1.69
CA LYS A 60 -2.44 20.44 0.62
C LYS A 60 -2.48 18.94 0.28
N VAL A 61 -3.22 18.19 1.07
CA VAL A 61 -3.42 16.76 0.82
C VAL A 61 -4.37 16.56 -0.35
N GLU A 62 -3.94 15.75 -1.33
CA GLU A 62 -4.72 15.43 -2.52
C GLU A 62 -5.17 13.97 -2.47
N GLN A 63 -6.44 13.73 -2.78
CA GLN A 63 -6.92 12.38 -3.06
C GLN A 63 -6.50 11.97 -4.48
N VAL A 64 -5.76 10.86 -4.60
CA VAL A 64 -5.23 10.39 -5.88
C VAL A 64 -6.18 9.41 -6.56
N ALA A 65 -6.57 8.35 -5.85
CA ALA A 65 -7.36 7.27 -6.41
C ALA A 65 -8.06 6.43 -5.33
N LYS A 66 -9.01 5.61 -5.75
CA LYS A 66 -9.52 4.48 -4.97
C LYS A 66 -8.63 3.27 -5.16
N THR A 67 -8.39 2.53 -4.07
CA THR A 67 -7.50 1.38 -4.01
C THR A 67 -8.17 0.21 -3.29
N CYS A 68 -7.39 -0.70 -2.74
CA CYS A 68 -7.79 -1.80 -1.87
C CYS A 68 -7.31 -1.55 -0.44
N VAL A 69 -7.71 -2.39 0.50
CA VAL A 69 -7.11 -2.45 1.83
C VAL A 69 -5.66 -2.95 1.67
N ALA A 70 -4.70 -2.16 2.13
CA ALA A 70 -3.29 -2.39 1.90
C ALA A 70 -2.46 -2.06 3.14
N ASP A 71 -1.42 -2.85 3.37
CA ASP A 71 -0.39 -2.62 4.37
C ASP A 71 0.74 -1.80 3.74
N GLY A 72 1.44 -2.36 2.76
CA GLY A 72 2.55 -1.71 2.08
C GLY A 72 2.23 -1.17 0.70
N ILE A 73 2.89 -0.07 0.35
CA ILE A 73 2.94 0.50 -0.99
C ILE A 73 4.38 0.87 -1.36
N GLU A 74 4.76 0.76 -2.62
CA GLU A 74 6.11 1.09 -3.10
C GLU A 74 6.10 1.42 -4.59
N PHE A 75 6.92 2.40 -5.02
CA PHE A 75 7.10 2.69 -6.44
C PHE A 75 8.13 1.77 -7.08
N GLY A 76 7.75 1.14 -8.18
CA GLY A 76 8.66 0.40 -9.03
C GLY A 76 9.60 1.27 -9.86
N ALA A 77 10.66 0.67 -10.39
CA ALA A 77 11.56 1.34 -11.34
C ALA A 77 10.82 1.78 -12.62
N ASP A 78 9.72 1.10 -12.95
CA ASP A 78 8.79 1.41 -14.05
C ASP A 78 7.90 2.64 -13.77
N GLY A 79 7.98 3.22 -12.57
CA GLY A 79 7.18 4.37 -12.15
C GLY A 79 5.74 4.04 -11.78
N LEU A 80 5.37 2.75 -11.74
CA LEU A 80 4.06 2.31 -11.24
C LEU A 80 4.10 2.17 -9.71
N LEU A 81 2.98 2.48 -9.06
CA LEU A 81 2.80 2.23 -7.64
C LEU A 81 2.29 0.81 -7.43
N TYR A 82 3.05 0.00 -6.70
CA TYR A 82 2.68 -1.34 -6.28
C TYR A 82 2.05 -1.29 -4.89
N ILE A 83 1.02 -2.10 -4.69
CA ILE A 83 0.15 -2.04 -3.51
C ILE A 83 -0.11 -3.48 -3.07
N THR A 84 0.12 -3.78 -1.80
CA THR A 84 -0.29 -5.06 -1.22
C THR A 84 -1.82 -5.09 -1.10
N SER A 85 -2.44 -6.19 -1.47
CA SER A 85 -3.90 -6.37 -1.34
C SER A 85 -4.19 -7.48 -0.35
N ILE A 86 -4.39 -7.09 0.90
CA ILE A 86 -4.54 -8.04 2.02
C ILE A 86 -5.74 -8.96 1.83
N GLU A 87 -6.89 -8.39 1.41
CA GLU A 87 -8.13 -9.14 1.27
C GLU A 87 -8.13 -10.12 0.10
N ASP A 88 -7.31 -9.85 -0.93
CA ASP A 88 -7.25 -10.67 -2.14
C ASP A 88 -6.06 -11.64 -2.14
N SER A 89 -5.17 -11.57 -1.15
CA SER A 89 -3.88 -12.28 -1.18
C SER A 89 -3.12 -11.99 -2.47
N ALA A 90 -2.94 -10.72 -2.79
CA ALA A 90 -2.44 -10.26 -4.08
C ALA A 90 -1.51 -9.05 -3.95
N ILE A 91 -0.71 -8.84 -4.99
CA ILE A 91 -0.04 -7.56 -5.24
C ILE A 91 -0.70 -6.94 -6.47
N LYS A 92 -1.05 -5.67 -6.33
CA LYS A 92 -1.64 -4.86 -7.39
C LYS A 92 -0.72 -3.72 -7.78
N ARG A 93 -0.95 -3.12 -8.95
CA ARG A 93 -0.21 -1.94 -9.39
C ARG A 93 -1.14 -0.91 -10.03
N MET A 94 -0.67 0.33 -10.08
CA MET A 94 -1.40 1.45 -10.64
C MET A 94 -0.44 2.49 -11.22
N ASN A 95 -0.80 3.07 -12.37
CA ASN A 95 -0.18 4.31 -12.83
C ASN A 95 -0.91 5.50 -12.18
N VAL A 96 -0.28 6.13 -11.18
CA VAL A 96 -0.86 7.26 -10.46
C VAL A 96 -0.96 8.53 -11.31
N ASN A 97 -0.24 8.61 -12.42
CA ASN A 97 -0.23 9.74 -13.34
C ASN A 97 -1.18 9.55 -14.54
N ALA A 98 -1.75 8.36 -14.72
CA ALA A 98 -2.70 8.11 -15.80
C ALA A 98 -3.98 8.94 -15.62
N LYS A 99 -4.58 9.36 -16.75
CA LYS A 99 -5.88 10.05 -16.74
C LYS A 99 -6.96 9.18 -16.10
N GLN A 100 -7.01 7.90 -16.48
CA GLN A 100 -7.82 6.87 -15.84
C GLN A 100 -6.93 5.96 -15.01
N LYS A 101 -7.10 5.99 -13.69
CA LYS A 101 -6.30 5.22 -12.74
C LYS A 101 -6.97 3.86 -12.51
N THR A 102 -6.39 2.82 -13.10
CA THR A 102 -6.86 1.44 -12.97
C THR A 102 -5.95 0.67 -12.04
N LEU A 103 -6.54 -0.08 -11.11
CA LEU A 103 -5.81 -0.96 -10.20
C LEU A 103 -5.74 -2.36 -10.82
N GLU A 104 -4.57 -2.77 -11.29
CA GLU A 104 -4.31 -4.07 -11.93
C GLU A 104 -3.76 -5.08 -10.94
N THR A 105 -4.19 -6.33 -11.02
CA THR A 105 -3.58 -7.43 -10.27
C THR A 105 -2.34 -7.94 -10.98
N VAL A 106 -1.18 -7.83 -10.33
CA VAL A 106 0.10 -8.33 -10.84
C VAL A 106 0.28 -9.80 -10.55
N ILE A 107 0.00 -10.19 -9.31
CA ILE A 107 0.03 -11.58 -8.84
C ILE A 107 -1.02 -11.78 -7.76
N LYS A 108 -1.64 -12.96 -7.77
CA LYS A 108 -2.55 -13.42 -6.72
C LYS A 108 -2.18 -14.85 -6.37
N ASP A 109 -1.91 -15.11 -5.09
CA ASP A 109 -1.54 -16.43 -4.59
C ASP A 109 -2.01 -16.58 -3.13
N ALA A 110 -2.63 -17.71 -2.82
CA ALA A 110 -3.12 -18.00 -1.47
C ALA A 110 -2.00 -18.05 -0.41
N GLN A 111 -0.75 -18.21 -0.81
CA GLN A 111 0.40 -18.16 0.09
C GLN A 111 0.77 -16.73 0.51
N LEU A 112 0.30 -15.70 -0.19
CA LEU A 112 0.45 -14.30 0.20
C LEU A 112 -0.52 -13.97 1.35
N VAL A 113 -0.32 -14.63 2.48
CA VAL A 113 -1.14 -14.41 3.67
C VAL A 113 -0.70 -13.12 4.35
N TRP A 114 -1.54 -12.10 4.24
CA TRP A 114 -1.22 -10.75 4.68
C TRP A 114 0.07 -10.23 4.06
N PRO A 115 0.10 -9.95 2.74
CA PRO A 115 1.24 -9.30 2.12
C PRO A 115 1.41 -7.91 2.75
N ASP A 116 2.57 -7.70 3.35
CA ASP A 116 2.87 -6.58 4.23
C ASP A 116 3.71 -5.53 3.49
N SER A 117 5.02 -5.73 3.45
CA SER A 117 5.94 -4.77 2.89
C SER A 117 6.46 -5.19 1.52
N LEU A 118 6.77 -4.21 0.69
CA LEU A 118 7.35 -4.37 -0.64
C LEU A 118 8.77 -3.80 -0.66
N SER A 119 9.65 -4.44 -1.42
CA SER A 119 10.96 -3.89 -1.75
C SER A 119 11.31 -4.21 -3.19
N MET A 120 11.78 -3.19 -3.91
CA MET A 120 12.17 -3.30 -5.32
C MET A 120 13.66 -3.08 -5.46
N ARG A 121 14.35 -4.08 -6.01
CA ARG A 121 15.80 -4.01 -6.24
C ARG A 121 16.11 -3.89 -7.73
N GLY A 122 17.34 -3.47 -8.03
CA GLY A 122 17.83 -3.31 -9.40
C GLY A 122 17.91 -4.62 -10.21
N ASP A 123 17.63 -5.78 -9.59
CA ASP A 123 17.56 -7.10 -10.24
C ASP A 123 16.22 -7.35 -10.98
N GLY A 124 15.28 -6.41 -10.90
CA GLY A 124 13.96 -6.48 -11.52
C GLY A 124 12.98 -7.39 -10.79
N PHE A 125 13.31 -7.86 -9.58
CA PHE A 125 12.38 -8.58 -8.72
C PHE A 125 11.69 -7.64 -7.72
N ILE A 126 10.45 -7.97 -7.42
CA ILE A 126 9.70 -7.43 -6.29
C ILE A 126 9.76 -8.47 -5.17
N TYR A 127 10.18 -8.03 -4.00
CA TYR A 127 10.23 -8.83 -2.79
C TYR A 127 9.06 -8.44 -1.89
N VAL A 128 8.40 -9.42 -1.30
CA VAL A 128 7.19 -9.25 -0.48
C VAL A 128 7.35 -10.02 0.81
N THR A 129 7.15 -9.36 1.94
CA THR A 129 6.99 -10.02 3.23
C THR A 129 5.52 -10.36 3.48
N CYS A 130 5.26 -11.40 4.27
CA CYS A 130 3.91 -11.77 4.69
C CYS A 130 3.89 -11.93 6.22
N SER A 131 3.10 -11.11 6.90
CA SER A 131 3.10 -11.03 8.37
C SER A 131 2.07 -11.93 9.05
N GLN A 132 1.09 -12.46 8.32
CA GLN A 132 0.04 -13.34 8.86
C GLN A 132 -0.72 -12.77 10.07
N ILE A 133 -0.76 -11.44 10.24
CA ILE A 133 -1.37 -10.75 11.40
C ILE A 133 -2.84 -11.15 11.60
N ASN A 134 -3.55 -11.43 10.51
CA ASN A 134 -4.94 -11.87 10.53
C ASN A 134 -5.15 -13.24 11.21
N LEU A 135 -4.09 -14.02 11.41
CA LEU A 135 -4.15 -15.34 12.05
C LEU A 135 -3.89 -15.28 13.56
N GLY A 136 -3.60 -14.08 14.09
CA GLY A 136 -3.35 -13.87 15.53
C GLY A 136 -1.94 -14.30 15.96
N ALA A 137 -1.79 -14.69 17.22
CA ALA A 137 -0.48 -14.96 17.82
C ALA A 137 0.19 -16.27 17.34
N LYS A 138 -0.53 -17.11 16.64
CA LYS A 138 -0.01 -18.39 16.12
C LYS A 138 -0.11 -18.41 14.60
N PRO A 139 0.98 -18.09 13.88
CA PRO A 139 0.99 -18.21 12.43
C PRO A 139 0.75 -19.66 12.01
N ALA A 140 -0.03 -19.88 10.97
CA ALA A 140 -0.34 -21.21 10.45
C ALA A 140 0.87 -21.88 9.76
N THR A 141 1.81 -21.09 9.28
CA THR A 141 3.04 -21.53 8.60
C THR A 141 4.20 -20.62 9.02
N PRO A 142 5.46 -21.05 8.81
CA PRO A 142 6.60 -20.15 9.00
C PRO A 142 6.44 -18.85 8.20
N TYR A 143 6.95 -17.74 8.73
CA TYR A 143 7.01 -16.48 8.00
C TYR A 143 7.83 -16.64 6.74
N LYS A 144 7.39 -16.01 5.64
CA LYS A 144 7.98 -16.17 4.31
C LYS A 144 8.25 -14.81 3.69
N ILE A 145 9.31 -14.76 2.89
CA ILE A 145 9.57 -13.70 1.94
C ILE A 145 9.41 -14.31 0.54
N PHE A 146 8.57 -13.70 -0.26
CA PHE A 146 8.38 -14.08 -1.66
C PHE A 146 9.10 -13.12 -2.58
N ARG A 147 9.44 -13.57 -3.77
CA ARG A 147 9.87 -12.70 -4.86
C ARG A 147 9.23 -13.12 -6.17
N PHE A 148 8.96 -12.14 -7.00
CA PHE A 148 8.46 -12.37 -8.35
C PHE A 148 8.95 -11.28 -9.30
N LYS A 149 8.95 -11.56 -10.61
CA LYS A 149 9.14 -10.54 -11.63
C LYS A 149 7.77 -10.07 -12.12
N PRO A 150 7.46 -8.77 -12.07
CA PRO A 150 6.26 -8.27 -12.71
C PRO A 150 6.37 -8.52 -14.22
N LYS A 151 5.27 -8.95 -14.81
CA LYS A 151 5.19 -8.97 -16.28
C LYS A 151 5.13 -7.53 -16.80
N PRO A 152 5.75 -7.25 -17.95
CA PRO A 152 5.66 -5.95 -18.60
C PRO A 152 4.24 -5.45 -18.81
#